data_ff5be32ff07e6c4bed0d9db06e44b11a
#
_entry.id   ff5be32ff07e6c4bed0d9db06e44b11a
#
_cell.length_a   1.000
_cell.length_b   1.000
_cell.length_c   1.000
_cell.angle_alpha   90.00
_cell.angle_beta   90.00
_cell.angle_gamma   90.00
#
_symmetry.space_group_name_H-M   'P 1'
#
loop_
_entity.id
_entity.type
_entity.pdbx_description
1 polymer ?
#
loop_
_entity_poly.entity_id
_entity_poly.type
_entity_poly.pdbx_seq_one_letter_code
_entity_poly.pdbx_strand_id
1 'polypeptide(L)' 'MLDEDFLKEFGFRLKLYRMRAKLTQATLGEMIDISEHRISQIENGKCNVTLKTVNKIADALNIQASKLFLF' A
#
# COMPACT_ATOMS: atom_id res chain seq x y z
N MET A 1 -3.45 -7.19 -18.14
CA MET A 1 -3.87 -6.05 -17.30
C MET A 1 -3.01 -4.83 -17.65
N LEU A 2 -3.65 -3.67 -17.83
CA LEU A 2 -2.92 -2.43 -18.07
C LEU A 2 -2.23 -1.97 -16.79
N ASP A 3 -1.12 -1.25 -16.94
CA ASP A 3 -0.34 -0.78 -15.79
C ASP A 3 -1.18 0.03 -14.80
N GLU A 4 -2.07 0.90 -15.32
CA GLU A 4 -2.94 1.70 -14.47
C GLU A 4 -3.89 0.84 -13.66
N ASP A 5 -4.45 -0.20 -14.26
CA ASP A 5 -5.35 -1.11 -13.55
C ASP A 5 -4.60 -1.87 -12.47
N PHE A 6 -3.38 -2.29 -12.78
CA PHE A 6 -2.54 -3.00 -11.83
C PHE A 6 -2.23 -2.12 -10.62
N LEU A 7 -1.84 -0.87 -10.86
CA LEU A 7 -1.53 0.06 -9.76
C LEU A 7 -2.77 0.37 -8.91
N LYS A 8 -3.92 0.50 -9.54
CA LYS A 8 -5.17 0.76 -8.82
C LYS A 8 -5.58 -0.43 -7.96
N GLU A 9 -5.43 -1.64 -8.50
CA GLU A 9 -5.75 -2.86 -7.73
C GLU A 9 -4.82 -3.03 -6.54
N PHE A 10 -3.53 -2.81 -6.75
CA PHE A 10 -2.58 -2.84 -5.65
C PHE A 10 -2.93 -1.81 -4.58
N GLY A 11 -3.19 -0.58 -5.02
CA GLY A 11 -3.55 0.51 -4.10
C GLY A 11 -4.81 0.21 -3.32
N PHE A 12 -5.81 -0.38 -3.97
CA PHE A 12 -7.04 -0.78 -3.30
C PHE A 12 -6.76 -1.83 -2.22
N ARG A 13 -5.93 -2.82 -2.53
CA ARG A 13 -5.57 -3.85 -1.55
C ARG A 13 -4.83 -3.25 -0.37
N LEU A 14 -3.90 -2.34 -0.63
CA LEU A 14 -3.20 -1.64 0.44
C LEU A 14 -4.20 -0.92 1.35
N LYS A 15 -5.11 -0.16 0.77
CA LYS A 15 -6.12 0.57 1.53
C LYS A 15 -6.97 -0.38 2.37
N LEU A 16 -7.40 -1.50 1.78
CA LEU A 16 -8.22 -2.49 2.47
C LEU A 16 -7.51 -3.05 3.71
N TYR A 17 -6.26 -3.50 3.55
CA TYR A 17 -5.52 -4.07 4.67
C TYR A 17 -5.13 -3.02 5.70
N ARG A 18 -4.84 -1.78 5.25
CA ARG A 18 -4.58 -0.68 6.16
C ARG A 18 -5.80 -0.41 7.05
N MET A 19 -6.98 -0.35 6.44
CA MET A 19 -8.22 -0.09 7.18
C MET A 19 -8.55 -1.24 8.13
N ARG A 20 -8.30 -2.46 7.72
CA ARG A 20 -8.49 -3.64 8.59
C ARG A 20 -7.55 -3.59 9.80
N ALA A 21 -6.36 -3.04 9.62
CA ALA A 21 -5.41 -2.86 10.70
C ALA A 21 -5.73 -1.64 11.55
N LYS A 22 -6.77 -0.89 11.19
CA LYS A 22 -7.21 0.32 11.88
C LYS A 22 -6.14 1.41 11.94
N LEU A 23 -5.37 1.52 10.85
CA LEU A 23 -4.34 2.54 10.72
C LEU A 23 -4.83 3.63 9.77
N THR A 24 -4.46 4.88 10.08
CA THR A 24 -4.64 5.99 9.15
C THR A 24 -3.51 5.98 8.14
N GLN A 25 -3.68 6.72 7.05
CA GLN A 25 -2.59 6.91 6.09
C GLN A 25 -1.38 7.56 6.77
N ALA A 26 -1.63 8.53 7.64
CA ALA A 26 -0.55 9.21 8.37
C ALA A 26 0.21 8.23 9.26
N THR A 27 -0.49 7.40 10.01
CA THR A 27 0.14 6.44 10.92
C THR A 27 0.97 5.40 10.15
N LEU A 28 0.41 4.86 9.07
CA LEU A 28 1.16 3.92 8.24
C LEU A 28 2.42 4.59 7.68
N GLY A 29 2.28 5.83 7.20
CA GLY A 29 3.43 6.57 6.68
C GLY A 29 4.53 6.74 7.71
N GLU A 30 4.16 7.08 8.96
CA GLU A 30 5.14 7.19 10.03
C GLU A 30 5.85 5.87 10.32
N MET A 31 5.12 4.76 10.29
CA MET A 31 5.69 3.45 10.56
C MET A 31 6.75 3.05 9.55
N ILE A 32 6.62 3.47 8.31
CA ILE A 32 7.52 3.06 7.23
C ILE A 32 8.31 4.21 6.61
N ASP A 33 8.26 5.37 7.26
CA ASP A 33 9.01 6.57 6.85
C ASP A 33 8.66 7.02 5.43
N ILE A 34 7.36 7.10 5.17
CA ILE A 34 6.82 7.59 3.90
C ILE A 34 5.73 8.60 4.24
N SER A 35 5.65 9.70 3.48
CA SER A 35 4.65 10.73 3.77
C SER A 35 3.22 10.21 3.59
N GLU A 36 2.31 10.83 4.32
CA GLU A 36 0.88 10.56 4.17
C GLU A 36 0.43 10.78 2.73
N HIS A 37 0.89 11.85 2.11
CA HIS A 37 0.57 12.16 0.72
C HIS A 37 1.00 11.03 -0.22
N ARG A 38 2.19 10.47 0.00
CA ARG A 38 2.69 9.36 -0.81
C ARG A 38 1.84 8.11 -0.62
N ILE A 39 1.46 7.81 0.62
CA ILE A 39 0.56 6.68 0.90
C ILE A 39 -0.75 6.86 0.13
N SER A 40 -1.31 8.08 0.16
CA SER A 40 -2.54 8.38 -0.58
C SER A 40 -2.38 8.14 -2.07
N GLN A 41 -1.27 8.58 -2.65
CA GLN A 41 -1.00 8.37 -4.07
C GLN A 41 -0.89 6.89 -4.42
N ILE A 42 -0.23 6.11 -3.57
CA ILE A 42 -0.11 4.66 -3.78
C ILE A 42 -1.50 4.01 -3.75
N GLU A 43 -2.31 4.38 -2.77
CA GLU A 43 -3.66 3.80 -2.62
C GLU A 43 -4.56 4.14 -3.79
N ASN A 44 -4.33 5.28 -4.42
CA ASN A 44 -5.12 5.71 -5.58
C ASN A 44 -4.55 5.24 -6.92
N GLY A 45 -3.47 4.46 -6.89
CA GLY A 45 -2.86 3.93 -8.10
C GLY A 45 -2.15 4.98 -8.94
N LYS A 46 -1.66 6.04 -8.32
CA LYS A 46 -1.09 7.18 -9.04
C LYS A 46 0.43 7.20 -9.06
N CYS A 47 1.08 6.22 -8.47
CA CYS A 47 2.54 6.14 -8.51
C CYS A 47 3.01 4.69 -8.38
N ASN A 48 4.23 4.46 -8.83
CA ASN A 48 4.88 3.16 -8.68
C ASN A 48 5.41 2.98 -7.27
N VAL A 49 5.57 1.73 -6.88
CA VAL A 49 6.15 1.36 -5.58
C VAL A 49 7.29 0.39 -5.84
N THR A 50 8.39 0.57 -5.13
CA THR A 50 9.48 -0.40 -5.20
C THR A 50 9.13 -1.63 -4.39
N LEU A 51 9.78 -2.76 -4.71
CA LEU A 51 9.59 -3.98 -3.94
C LEU A 51 9.99 -3.78 -2.47
N LYS A 52 11.01 -2.96 -2.24
CA LYS A 52 11.45 -2.65 -0.87
C LYS A 52 10.32 -1.96 -0.09
N THR A 53 9.63 -1.03 -0.72
CA THR A 53 8.50 -0.34 -0.11
C THR A 53 7.33 -1.30 0.12
N VAL A 54 7.06 -2.18 -0.84
CA VAL A 54 6.03 -3.21 -0.69
C VAL A 54 6.30 -4.06 0.55
N ASN A 55 7.55 -4.46 0.74
CA ASN A 55 7.94 -5.25 1.90
C ASN A 55 7.72 -4.50 3.21
N LYS A 56 8.08 -3.21 3.24
CA LYS A 56 7.85 -2.37 4.42
C LYS A 56 6.36 -2.26 4.75
N ILE A 57 5.54 -2.08 3.72
CA ILE A 57 4.09 -1.99 3.89
C ILE A 57 3.55 -3.29 4.48
N ALA A 58 3.93 -4.42 3.90
CA ALA A 58 3.47 -5.72 4.36
C ALA A 58 3.86 -5.97 5.81
N ASP A 59 5.11 -5.64 6.17
CA ASP A 59 5.59 -5.79 7.55
C ASP A 59 4.76 -4.93 8.51
N ALA A 60 4.52 -3.68 8.16
CA ALA A 60 3.76 -2.77 9.00
C ALA A 60 2.32 -3.24 9.20
N LEU A 61 1.73 -3.85 8.17
CA LEU A 61 0.38 -4.37 8.23
C LEU A 61 0.31 -5.80 8.77
N ASN A 62 1.45 -6.40 9.03
CA ASN A 62 1.56 -7.77 9.54
C ASN A 62 0.86 -8.77 8.62
N ILE A 63 1.11 -8.64 7.33
CA ILE A 63 0.59 -9.55 6.30
C ILE A 63 1.74 -10.00 5.41
N GLN A 64 1.53 -11.10 4.69
CA GLN A 64 2.45 -11.50 3.65
C GLN A 64 2.31 -10.54 2.46
N ALA A 65 3.42 -10.16 1.83
CA ALA A 65 3.40 -9.24 0.70
C ALA A 65 2.52 -9.75 -0.43
N SER A 66 2.43 -11.07 -0.62
CA SER A 66 1.60 -11.67 -1.66
C SER A 66 0.12 -11.29 -1.53
N LYS A 67 -0.35 -10.98 -0.33
CA LYS A 67 -1.73 -10.57 -0.11
C LYS A 67 -2.08 -9.30 -0.86
N LEU A 68 -1.10 -8.44 -1.10
CA LEU A 68 -1.31 -7.18 -1.81
C LEU A 68 -1.48 -7.37 -3.31
N PHE A 69 -1.21 -8.56 -3.82
CA PHE A 69 -1.26 -8.89 -5.24
C PHE A 69 -2.30 -9.95 -5.60
N LEU A 70 -3.19 -10.31 -4.67
CA LEU A 70 -4.22 -11.31 -4.92
C LEU A 70 -5.45 -10.67 -5.58
N PHE A 71 -5.32 -10.42 -6.86
CA PHE A 71 -6.42 -9.84 -7.63
C PHE A 71 -6.36 -10.25 -9.10
#